data_e165ab8c026eebc8e4c24945516698fa
#
_entry.id   e165ab8c026eebc8e4c24945516698fa
#
_cell.length_a   1.000
_cell.length_b   1.000
_cell.length_c   1.000
_cell.angle_alpha   90.00
_cell.angle_beta   90.00
_cell.angle_gamma   90.00
#
_symmetry.space_group_name_H-M   'P 1'
#
loop_
_entity.id
_entity.type
_entity.pdbx_description
1 polymer ?
#
loop_
_entity_poly.entity_id
_entity_poly.type
_entity_poly.pdbx_seq_one_letter_code
_entity_poly.pdbx_strand_id
1 'polypeptide(L)'
;MTQPIVYVDISEIREGRLGELELAMKDLAAFVEVNMPRLISYGFFLDEDRIRMTVVAVHPDSASLEFHLDRGGAEFRKFADLIELSRIEIYGRVSDAVLERVHEKARMLGNGTVAVHELYAGFAR
;
A
#
# COMPACT_ATOMS: atom_id res chain seq x y z
N MET A 1 5.44 20.65 12.31
CA MET A 1 4.52 19.50 12.49
C MET A 1 4.46 18.69 11.23
N THR A 2 4.69 17.41 11.33
CA THR A 2 4.53 16.51 10.21
C THR A 2 3.06 16.11 10.08
N GLN A 3 2.58 16.02 8.85
CA GLN A 3 1.25 15.49 8.59
C GLN A 3 1.38 14.01 8.24
N PRO A 4 0.55 13.15 8.81
CA PRO A 4 0.56 11.74 8.43
C PRO A 4 0.12 11.58 6.99
N ILE A 5 0.65 10.55 6.36
CA ILE A 5 0.27 10.15 5.01
C ILE A 5 -0.57 8.89 5.14
N VAL A 6 -1.74 8.88 4.54
CA VAL A 6 -2.55 7.67 4.44
C VAL A 6 -2.43 7.14 3.02
N TYR A 7 -2.01 5.89 2.91
CA TYR A 7 -1.85 5.19 1.65
C TYR A 7 -2.91 4.09 1.58
N VAL A 8 -3.64 4.06 0.47
CA VAL A 8 -4.66 3.03 0.25
C VAL A 8 -4.44 2.46 -1.15
N ASP A 9 -4.34 1.14 -1.26
CA ASP A 9 -4.42 0.53 -2.58
C ASP A 9 -5.51 -0.53 -2.62
N ILE A 10 -6.13 -0.68 -3.78
CA ILE A 10 -7.24 -1.59 -3.99
C ILE A 10 -6.91 -2.49 -5.18
N SER A 11 -7.02 -3.79 -4.97
CA SER A 11 -6.70 -4.80 -5.97
C SER A 11 -7.84 -5.80 -6.12
N GLU A 12 -8.01 -6.30 -7.35
CA GLU A 12 -8.86 -7.46 -7.61
C GLU A 12 -8.05 -8.71 -7.27
N ILE A 13 -8.68 -9.67 -6.62
CA ILE A 13 -8.05 -10.95 -6.31
C ILE A 13 -8.21 -11.86 -7.53
N ARG A 14 -7.10 -12.44 -8.00
CA ARG A 14 -7.17 -13.34 -9.15
C ARG A 14 -7.91 -14.61 -8.76
N GLU A 15 -8.71 -15.11 -9.69
CA GLU A 15 -9.55 -16.29 -9.47
C GLU A 15 -8.71 -17.49 -9.04
N GLY A 16 -9.16 -18.17 -7.98
CA GLY A 16 -8.49 -19.35 -7.44
C GLY A 16 -7.25 -19.09 -6.61
N ARG A 17 -6.90 -17.82 -6.36
CA ARG A 17 -5.65 -17.49 -5.67
C ARG A 17 -5.83 -16.98 -4.23
N LEU A 18 -7.05 -17.03 -3.69
CA LEU A 18 -7.33 -16.51 -2.35
C LEU A 18 -6.48 -17.16 -1.26
N GLY A 19 -6.36 -18.48 -1.28
CA GLY A 19 -5.57 -19.19 -0.25
C GLY A 19 -4.11 -18.76 -0.22
N GLU A 20 -3.49 -18.64 -1.40
CA GLU A 20 -2.09 -18.17 -1.51
C GLU A 20 -1.99 -16.71 -1.09
N LEU A 21 -2.99 -15.89 -1.44
CA LEU A 21 -3.01 -14.48 -1.06
C LEU A 21 -3.10 -14.31 0.46
N GLU A 22 -3.91 -15.12 1.13
CA GLU A 22 -4.03 -15.05 2.59
C GLU A 22 -2.69 -15.29 3.28
N LEU A 23 -1.90 -16.25 2.80
CA LEU A 23 -0.56 -16.50 3.31
C LEU A 23 0.38 -15.32 3.01
N ALA A 24 0.33 -14.81 1.78
CA ALA A 24 1.17 -13.68 1.38
C ALA A 24 0.88 -12.43 2.20
N MET A 25 -0.40 -12.16 2.51
CA MET A 25 -0.80 -11.03 3.34
C MET A 25 -0.23 -11.15 4.75
N LYS A 26 -0.31 -12.34 5.35
CA LYS A 26 0.22 -12.57 6.70
C LYS A 26 1.74 -12.40 6.72
N ASP A 27 2.43 -12.93 5.73
CA ASP A 27 3.88 -12.84 5.63
C ASP A 27 4.34 -11.39 5.44
N LEU A 28 3.66 -10.64 4.59
CA LEU A 28 4.02 -9.25 4.36
C LEU A 28 3.73 -8.38 5.58
N ALA A 29 2.60 -8.58 6.24
CA ALA A 29 2.28 -7.83 7.46
C ALA A 29 3.36 -8.06 8.53
N ALA A 30 3.79 -9.30 8.72
CA ALA A 30 4.85 -9.63 9.67
C ALA A 30 6.18 -8.98 9.28
N PHE A 31 6.54 -9.02 7.99
CA PHE A 31 7.75 -8.38 7.49
C PHE A 31 7.75 -6.87 7.74
N VAL A 32 6.62 -6.22 7.45
CA VAL A 32 6.47 -4.77 7.65
C VAL A 32 6.60 -4.41 9.13
N GLU A 33 5.94 -5.16 9.99
CA GLU A 33 6.00 -4.91 11.44
C GLU A 33 7.43 -4.93 11.97
N VAL A 34 8.22 -5.90 11.53
CA VAL A 34 9.60 -6.07 11.99
C VAL A 34 10.57 -5.07 11.35
N ASN A 35 10.39 -4.77 10.07
CA ASN A 35 11.40 -4.04 9.29
C ASN A 35 11.09 -2.56 9.08
N MET A 36 9.90 -2.10 9.45
CA MET A 36 9.46 -0.71 9.21
C MET A 36 8.91 -0.08 10.48
N PRO A 37 9.78 0.21 11.47
CA PRO A 37 9.33 0.64 12.80
C PRO A 37 8.67 2.02 12.86
N ARG A 38 8.83 2.85 11.83
CA ARG A 38 8.20 4.17 11.79
C ARG A 38 6.77 4.13 11.31
N LEU A 39 6.37 3.05 10.62
CA LEU A 39 5.02 2.88 10.10
C LEU A 39 4.02 2.80 11.27
N ILE A 40 3.00 3.63 11.25
CA ILE A 40 2.04 3.73 12.35
C ILE A 40 1.03 2.59 12.31
N SER A 41 0.53 2.30 11.12
CA SER A 41 -0.50 1.26 10.94
C SER A 41 -0.37 0.69 9.54
N TYR A 42 -0.58 -0.61 9.42
CA TYR A 42 -0.50 -1.32 8.15
C TYR A 42 -1.48 -2.49 8.19
N GLY A 43 -2.45 -2.49 7.31
CA GLY A 43 -3.46 -3.54 7.32
C GLY A 43 -3.92 -3.95 5.94
N PHE A 44 -4.21 -5.24 5.82
CA PHE A 44 -4.87 -5.82 4.66
C PHE A 44 -6.33 -6.06 5.02
N PHE A 45 -7.22 -5.67 4.12
CA PHE A 45 -8.66 -5.82 4.31
C PHE A 45 -9.24 -6.58 3.13
N LEU A 46 -10.14 -7.51 3.41
CA LEU A 46 -10.88 -8.22 2.37
C LEU A 46 -12.35 -7.83 2.49
N ASP A 47 -13.01 -7.60 1.36
CA ASP A 47 -14.45 -7.39 1.39
C ASP A 47 -15.18 -8.72 1.66
N GLU A 48 -16.49 -8.64 1.96
CA GLU A 48 -17.25 -9.83 2.39
C GLU A 48 -17.23 -10.95 1.36
N ASP A 49 -17.29 -10.61 0.08
CA ASP A 49 -17.30 -11.59 -1.01
C ASP A 49 -15.91 -12.10 -1.40
N ARG A 50 -14.86 -11.58 -0.79
CA ARG A 50 -13.46 -11.95 -1.07
C ARG A 50 -13.02 -11.71 -2.51
N ILE A 51 -13.55 -10.67 -3.13
CA ILE A 51 -13.21 -10.30 -4.51
C ILE A 51 -12.08 -9.26 -4.54
N ARG A 52 -12.03 -8.36 -3.54
CA ARG A 52 -11.03 -7.28 -3.48
C ARG A 52 -10.23 -7.32 -2.21
N MET A 53 -8.96 -6.93 -2.35
CA MET A 53 -8.06 -6.70 -1.24
C MET A 53 -7.75 -5.21 -1.17
N THR A 54 -7.83 -4.63 0.02
CA THR A 54 -7.46 -3.24 0.25
C THR A 54 -6.34 -3.19 1.25
N VAL A 55 -5.28 -2.45 0.93
CA VAL A 55 -4.19 -2.14 1.86
C VAL A 55 -4.42 -0.73 2.38
N VAL A 56 -4.35 -0.56 3.70
CA VAL A 56 -4.39 0.76 4.32
C VAL A 56 -3.15 0.90 5.18
N ALA A 57 -2.34 1.90 4.89
CA ALA A 57 -1.11 2.17 5.62
C ALA A 57 -1.10 3.63 6.09
N VAL A 58 -0.69 3.84 7.33
CA VAL A 58 -0.56 5.19 7.89
C VAL A 58 0.90 5.43 8.22
N HIS A 59 1.49 6.43 7.57
CA HIS A 59 2.88 6.82 7.73
C HIS A 59 2.97 8.17 8.44
N PRO A 60 3.97 8.39 9.28
CA PRO A 60 4.15 9.70 9.93
C PRO A 60 4.53 10.80 8.94
N ASP A 61 5.17 10.45 7.83
CA ASP A 61 5.65 11.41 6.83
C ASP A 61 5.97 10.71 5.51
N SER A 62 6.33 11.50 4.51
CA SER A 62 6.70 11.02 3.19
C SER A 62 7.94 10.12 3.20
N ALA A 63 8.91 10.41 4.06
CA ALA A 63 10.13 9.61 4.17
C ALA A 63 9.85 8.18 4.63
N SER A 64 8.87 8.00 5.53
CA SER A 64 8.44 6.66 5.95
C SER A 64 7.83 5.88 4.79
N LEU A 65 7.01 6.52 3.98
CA LEU A 65 6.42 5.88 2.80
C LEU A 65 7.51 5.54 1.76
N GLU A 66 8.46 6.43 1.54
CA GLU A 66 9.59 6.15 0.66
C GLU A 66 10.37 4.92 1.11
N PHE A 67 10.70 4.86 2.39
CA PHE A 67 11.40 3.73 2.99
C PHE A 67 10.61 2.42 2.80
N HIS A 68 9.30 2.48 3.04
CA HIS A 68 8.40 1.33 2.88
C HIS A 68 8.42 0.81 1.43
N LEU A 69 8.32 1.70 0.45
CA LEU A 69 8.31 1.32 -0.95
C LEU A 69 9.65 0.74 -1.40
N ASP A 70 10.76 1.32 -0.92
CA ASP A 70 12.09 0.83 -1.25
C ASP A 70 12.38 -0.51 -0.57
N ARG A 71 12.10 -0.62 0.73
CA ARG A 71 12.40 -1.82 1.51
C ARG A 71 11.51 -2.99 1.13
N GLY A 72 10.24 -2.69 0.79
CA GLY A 72 9.23 -3.70 0.52
C GLY A 72 9.15 -4.19 -0.91
N GLY A 73 9.89 -3.59 -1.84
CA GLY A 73 9.72 -3.85 -3.28
C GLY A 73 9.73 -5.33 -3.67
N ALA A 74 10.69 -6.10 -3.15
CA ALA A 74 10.81 -7.53 -3.44
C ALA A 74 9.62 -8.32 -2.87
N GLU A 75 9.12 -7.90 -1.70
CA GLU A 75 7.98 -8.54 -1.06
C GLU A 75 6.68 -8.24 -1.82
N PHE A 76 6.52 -7.00 -2.28
CA PHE A 76 5.35 -6.61 -3.08
C PHE A 76 5.26 -7.40 -4.38
N ARG A 77 6.41 -7.70 -4.99
CA ARG A 77 6.47 -8.43 -6.26
C ARG A 77 5.87 -9.82 -6.15
N LYS A 78 5.87 -10.42 -4.95
CA LYS A 78 5.27 -11.73 -4.71
C LYS A 78 3.76 -11.75 -4.93
N PHE A 79 3.14 -10.58 -4.92
CA PHE A 79 1.69 -10.44 -5.13
C PHE A 79 1.29 -10.39 -6.60
N ALA A 80 2.25 -10.25 -7.52
CA ALA A 80 1.98 -10.01 -8.95
C ALA A 80 1.09 -11.09 -9.59
N ASP A 81 1.24 -12.35 -9.17
CA ASP A 81 0.44 -13.46 -9.70
C ASP A 81 -0.85 -13.68 -8.92
N LEU A 82 -1.07 -12.94 -7.84
CA LEU A 82 -2.19 -13.17 -6.93
C LEU A 82 -3.29 -12.12 -7.06
N ILE A 83 -2.91 -10.92 -7.49
CA ILE A 83 -3.82 -9.77 -7.57
C ILE A 83 -3.60 -9.00 -8.86
N GLU A 84 -4.55 -8.13 -9.15
CA GLU A 84 -4.40 -7.09 -10.16
C GLU A 84 -4.74 -5.76 -9.51
N LEU A 85 -3.74 -4.89 -9.38
CA LEU A 85 -3.90 -3.60 -8.72
C LEU A 85 -4.77 -2.68 -9.57
N SER A 86 -5.86 -2.17 -8.98
CA SER A 86 -6.81 -1.29 -9.64
C SER A 86 -6.46 0.18 -9.45
N ARG A 87 -6.12 0.57 -8.22
CA ARG A 87 -5.80 1.97 -7.94
C ARG A 87 -5.04 2.13 -6.64
N ILE A 88 -4.27 3.23 -6.58
CA ILE A 88 -3.59 3.68 -5.38
C ILE A 88 -4.08 5.09 -5.09
N GLU A 89 -4.51 5.32 -3.85
CA GLU A 89 -4.97 6.61 -3.35
C GLU A 89 -4.02 7.04 -2.23
N ILE A 90 -3.46 8.24 -2.33
CA ILE A 90 -2.57 8.79 -1.32
C ILE A 90 -3.21 10.07 -0.78
N TYR A 91 -3.31 10.16 0.54
CA TYR A 91 -3.86 11.31 1.24
C TYR A 91 -2.75 11.97 2.03
N GLY A 92 -2.32 13.14 1.57
CA GLY A 92 -1.23 13.91 2.14
C GLY A 92 -0.18 14.29 1.11
N ARG A 93 0.80 15.07 1.55
CA ARG A 93 1.84 15.58 0.65
C ARG A 93 3.04 14.62 0.64
N VAL A 94 3.38 14.14 -0.54
CA VAL A 94 4.49 13.21 -0.74
C VAL A 94 5.52 13.81 -1.70
N SER A 95 6.76 13.31 -1.61
CA SER A 95 7.85 13.74 -2.48
C SER A 95 7.68 13.20 -3.90
N ASP A 96 8.39 13.82 -4.86
CA ASP A 96 8.41 13.32 -6.23
C ASP A 96 8.99 11.90 -6.30
N ALA A 97 9.96 11.60 -5.45
CA ALA A 97 10.55 10.27 -5.37
C ALA A 97 9.52 9.22 -4.97
N VAL A 98 8.66 9.55 -4.00
CA VAL A 98 7.57 8.66 -3.59
C VAL A 98 6.60 8.43 -4.74
N LEU A 99 6.21 9.50 -5.44
CA LEU A 99 5.29 9.38 -6.59
C LEU A 99 5.85 8.46 -7.68
N GLU A 100 7.13 8.58 -7.98
CA GLU A 100 7.79 7.73 -8.96
C GLU A 100 7.70 6.25 -8.55
N ARG A 101 8.00 5.95 -7.28
CA ARG A 101 7.94 4.57 -6.76
C ARG A 101 6.52 4.02 -6.73
N VAL A 102 5.55 4.88 -6.42
CA VAL A 102 4.13 4.48 -6.42
C VAL A 102 3.68 4.12 -7.84
N HIS A 103 4.09 4.91 -8.84
CA HIS A 103 3.79 4.59 -10.22
C HIS A 103 4.45 3.29 -10.68
N GLU A 104 5.68 3.03 -10.24
CA GLU A 104 6.37 1.77 -10.52
C GLU A 104 5.61 0.58 -9.92
N LYS A 105 5.15 0.71 -8.67
CA LYS A 105 4.36 -0.32 -8.01
C LYS A 105 3.06 -0.59 -8.76
N ALA A 106 2.38 0.46 -9.19
CA ALA A 106 1.15 0.33 -9.96
C ALA A 106 1.37 -0.45 -11.25
N ARG A 107 2.46 -0.16 -11.96
CA ARG A 107 2.80 -0.87 -13.20
C ARG A 107 3.19 -2.33 -12.94
N MET A 108 3.89 -2.60 -11.86
CA MET A 108 4.35 -3.95 -11.51
C MET A 108 3.18 -4.88 -11.17
N LEU A 109 2.15 -4.38 -10.50
CA LEU A 109 1.05 -5.18 -9.97
C LEU A 109 -0.24 -5.11 -10.80
N GLY A 110 -0.22 -4.35 -11.89
CA GLY A 110 -1.38 -4.14 -12.77
C GLY A 110 -1.17 -2.87 -13.55
N ASN A 111 -2.15 -2.25 -14.06
CA ASN A 111 -2.06 -0.92 -14.67
C ASN A 111 -2.99 0.02 -13.91
N GLY A 112 -2.85 0.01 -12.59
CA GLY A 112 -3.69 0.79 -11.71
C GLY A 112 -3.46 2.29 -11.86
N THR A 113 -4.49 3.06 -11.54
CA THR A 113 -4.39 4.52 -11.50
C THR A 113 -3.82 4.97 -10.17
N VAL A 114 -3.19 6.13 -10.14
CA VAL A 114 -2.64 6.74 -8.94
C VAL A 114 -3.27 8.12 -8.77
N ALA A 115 -3.81 8.40 -7.58
CA ALA A 115 -4.36 9.71 -7.26
C ALA A 115 -3.79 10.19 -5.93
N VAL A 116 -3.47 11.48 -5.87
CA VAL A 116 -2.94 12.13 -4.67
C VAL A 116 -3.91 13.22 -4.25
N HIS A 117 -4.22 13.24 -2.96
CA HIS A 117 -5.20 14.17 -2.37
C HIS A 117 -4.51 15.02 -1.33
N GLU A 118 -4.67 16.33 -1.42
CA GLU A 118 -4.14 17.25 -0.42
C GLU A 118 -5.13 17.41 0.74
N LEU A 119 -4.58 17.58 1.94
CA LEU A 119 -5.41 17.93 3.09
C LEU A 119 -5.97 19.34 2.88
N TYR A 120 -7.28 19.45 2.88
CA TYR A 120 -7.96 20.74 2.80
C TYR A 120 -8.27 21.28 4.19
N ALA A 121 -8.81 20.45 5.06
CA ALA A 121 -9.16 20.85 6.42
C ALA A 121 -9.18 19.61 7.31
N GLY A 122 -8.63 19.72 8.51
CA GLY A 122 -8.60 18.62 9.46
C GLY A 122 -7.35 18.68 10.32
N PHE A 123 -7.19 17.66 11.15
CA PHE A 123 -6.02 17.57 12.04
C PHE A 123 -5.65 16.10 12.29
N ALA A 124 -4.43 15.89 12.78
CA ALA A 124 -3.98 14.60 13.30
C ALA A 124 -3.41 14.81 14.71
N ARG A 125 -3.57 13.84 15.59
CA ARG A 125 -3.05 13.89 16.96
C ARG A 125 -1.81 13.01 17.10
#